data_4d5429b10fd7a7c0ec5855b6cc6df30a
#
_entry.id   4d5429b10fd7a7c0ec5855b6cc6df30a
#
_cell.length_a   1.000
_cell.length_b   1.000
_cell.length_c   1.000
_cell.angle_alpha   90.00
_cell.angle_beta   90.00
_cell.angle_gamma   90.00
#
_symmetry.space_group_name_H-M   'P 1'
#
loop_
_entity.id
_entity.type
_entity.pdbx_description
1 polymer ?
#
loop_
_entity_poly.entity_id
_entity_poly.type
_entity_poly.pdbx_seq_one_letter_code
_entity_poly.pdbx_strand_id
1 'polypeptide(L)'
;MNIYIKTMREDDDKEVVAQACTSLADIVRDCGFAIIEPYITRLADATLILLRQESCCQQVESDGEDDGDIDHDEVLMDAVSDLLPAFAKVMGSYFDPIFTKLFDSLMKFAKSPHPPQDKTMVVATLAEVAQGMGAPISAYVDKIMPLVLKELASSEATNRRNAAFCVGEMCKNGGAAALKYYGDILHGLHRLFADSEPDDAVRDNAAGAIARMIMVQPQSIPLNQVLPVFIKALPLKEDHEESMVVYSCVCNLLLSSHPQILPLVPDVINAFAQVVVSPNESDEVKTVVAKAVSHLISVYGQQMQPILSALPPAHANALASFANRR
;
A
#
# COMPACT_ATOMS: atom_id res chain seq x y z
N MET A 1 25.27 10.26 -9.93
CA MET A 1 24.25 10.23 -11.02
C MET A 1 24.82 9.83 -12.39
N ASN A 2 25.84 10.49 -12.95
CA ASN A 2 26.35 10.12 -14.29
C ASN A 2 26.85 8.68 -14.40
N ILE A 3 27.48 8.14 -13.34
CA ILE A 3 27.94 6.75 -13.30
C ILE A 3 26.73 5.81 -13.37
N TYR A 4 25.71 6.00 -12.54
CA TYR A 4 24.49 5.19 -12.53
C TYR A 4 23.82 5.17 -13.91
N ILE A 5 23.64 6.36 -14.53
CA ILE A 5 23.04 6.45 -15.87
C ILE A 5 23.87 5.68 -16.90
N LYS A 6 25.18 5.76 -16.80
CA LYS A 6 26.09 5.03 -17.71
C LYS A 6 25.97 3.53 -17.50
N THR A 7 26.06 3.06 -16.25
CA THR A 7 25.89 1.65 -15.91
C THR A 7 24.55 1.10 -16.39
N MET A 8 23.43 1.77 -16.10
CA MET A 8 22.10 1.34 -16.55
C MET A 8 21.97 1.17 -18.07
N ARG A 9 22.79 1.85 -18.86
CA ARG A 9 22.67 1.86 -20.33
C ARG A 9 23.74 1.04 -21.06
N GLU A 10 24.93 0.97 -20.49
CA GLU A 10 26.13 0.55 -21.23
C GLU A 10 26.83 -0.66 -20.60
N ASP A 11 26.51 -1.02 -19.35
CA ASP A 11 27.08 -2.18 -18.70
C ASP A 11 26.41 -3.46 -19.25
N ASP A 12 27.19 -4.52 -19.43
CA ASP A 12 26.74 -5.81 -19.96
C ASP A 12 26.43 -6.84 -18.86
N ASP A 13 26.73 -6.52 -17.60
CA ASP A 13 26.47 -7.37 -16.43
C ASP A 13 25.12 -7.00 -15.78
N LYS A 14 24.15 -7.93 -15.82
CA LYS A 14 22.81 -7.75 -15.23
C LYS A 14 22.84 -7.48 -13.73
N GLU A 15 23.73 -8.15 -12.97
CA GLU A 15 23.84 -7.95 -11.51
C GLU A 15 24.37 -6.54 -11.19
N VAL A 16 25.36 -6.07 -11.95
CA VAL A 16 25.90 -4.72 -11.79
C VAL A 16 24.83 -3.67 -12.07
N VAL A 17 24.03 -3.87 -13.12
CA VAL A 17 22.92 -2.95 -13.47
C VAL A 17 21.82 -3.00 -12.41
N ALA A 18 21.44 -4.18 -11.93
CA ALA A 18 20.45 -4.33 -10.86
C ALA A 18 20.90 -3.64 -9.57
N GLN A 19 22.15 -3.87 -9.15
CA GLN A 19 22.72 -3.21 -7.97
C GLN A 19 22.80 -1.69 -8.13
N ALA A 20 23.09 -1.20 -9.35
CA ALA A 20 23.07 0.23 -9.63
C ALA A 20 21.65 0.81 -9.48
N CYS A 21 20.62 0.13 -9.98
CA CYS A 21 19.22 0.55 -9.83
C CYS A 21 18.80 0.59 -8.36
N THR A 22 19.06 -0.48 -7.59
CA THR A 22 18.75 -0.55 -6.16
C THR A 22 19.44 0.56 -5.39
N SER A 23 20.76 0.72 -5.57
CA SER A 23 21.53 1.79 -4.90
C SER A 23 21.03 3.18 -5.27
N LEU A 24 20.61 3.38 -6.52
CA LEU A 24 20.03 4.66 -6.96
C LEU A 24 18.68 4.91 -6.29
N ALA A 25 17.81 3.91 -6.20
CA ALA A 25 16.53 4.02 -5.50
C ALA A 25 16.70 4.43 -4.04
N ASP A 26 17.66 3.79 -3.34
CA ASP A 26 17.98 4.12 -1.95
C ASP A 26 18.50 5.57 -1.81
N ILE A 27 19.45 5.97 -2.66
CA ILE A 27 19.97 7.35 -2.67
C ILE A 27 18.83 8.36 -2.90
N VAL A 28 17.90 8.05 -3.81
CA VAL A 28 16.77 8.93 -4.10
C VAL A 28 15.85 9.04 -2.87
N ARG A 29 15.54 7.93 -2.21
CA ARG A 29 14.71 7.90 -1.00
C ARG A 29 15.33 8.69 0.15
N ASP A 30 16.65 8.55 0.33
CA ASP A 30 17.38 9.16 1.46
C ASP A 30 17.70 10.64 1.23
N CYS A 31 18.10 11.01 0.01
CA CYS A 31 18.59 12.35 -0.30
C CYS A 31 17.52 13.28 -0.91
N GLY A 32 16.40 12.72 -1.37
CA GLY A 32 15.30 13.48 -1.93
C GLY A 32 15.52 13.96 -3.37
N PHE A 33 14.54 14.75 -3.87
CA PHE A 33 14.46 15.16 -5.28
C PHE A 33 15.65 15.99 -5.76
N ALA A 34 16.18 16.87 -4.92
CA ALA A 34 17.25 17.81 -5.33
C ALA A 34 18.50 17.13 -5.93
N ILE A 35 18.81 15.89 -5.51
CA ILE A 35 19.99 15.18 -6.02
C ILE A 35 19.78 14.64 -7.44
N ILE A 36 18.52 14.35 -7.83
CA ILE A 36 18.19 13.79 -9.14
C ILE A 36 17.64 14.84 -10.12
N GLU A 37 17.20 15.98 -9.64
CA GLU A 37 16.57 17.03 -10.46
C GLU A 37 17.33 17.34 -11.75
N PRO A 38 18.67 17.59 -11.74
CA PRO A 38 19.42 17.87 -12.96
C PRO A 38 19.55 16.69 -13.93
N TYR A 39 19.21 15.47 -13.46
CA TYR A 39 19.45 14.22 -14.18
C TYR A 39 18.13 13.48 -14.53
N ILE A 40 17.00 13.98 -14.06
CA ILE A 40 15.75 13.21 -14.06
C ILE A 40 15.32 12.74 -15.45
N THR A 41 15.47 13.58 -16.48
CA THR A 41 15.15 13.18 -17.86
C THR A 41 16.03 12.02 -18.32
N ARG A 42 17.33 12.08 -18.04
CA ARG A 42 18.28 11.04 -18.43
C ARG A 42 18.08 9.74 -17.64
N LEU A 43 17.72 9.86 -16.37
CA LEU A 43 17.36 8.73 -15.52
C LEU A 43 16.08 8.06 -16.04
N ALA A 44 15.05 8.84 -16.35
CA ALA A 44 13.82 8.33 -16.95
C ALA A 44 14.06 7.61 -18.29
N ASP A 45 14.94 8.16 -19.15
CA ASP A 45 15.30 7.54 -20.41
C ASP A 45 16.07 6.22 -20.19
N ALA A 46 17.00 6.16 -19.23
CA ALA A 46 17.71 4.93 -18.87
C ALA A 46 16.76 3.87 -18.30
N THR A 47 15.85 4.26 -17.40
CA THR A 47 14.80 3.37 -16.89
C THR A 47 13.89 2.84 -17.99
N LEU A 48 13.52 3.70 -18.96
CA LEU A 48 12.72 3.28 -20.11
C LEU A 48 13.42 2.24 -20.99
N ILE A 49 14.72 2.40 -21.23
CA ILE A 49 15.55 1.44 -21.99
C ILE A 49 15.51 0.08 -21.29
N LEU A 50 15.70 0.05 -19.96
CA LEU A 50 15.63 -1.18 -19.16
C LEU A 50 14.23 -1.81 -19.18
N LEU A 51 13.16 -1.02 -19.00
CA LEU A 51 11.78 -1.51 -19.11
C LEU A 51 11.40 -2.01 -20.51
N ARG A 52 12.10 -1.58 -21.54
CA ARG A 52 11.94 -2.09 -22.90
C ARG A 52 12.80 -3.31 -23.21
N GLN A 53 13.66 -3.68 -22.27
CA GLN A 53 14.66 -4.74 -22.44
C GLN A 53 15.63 -4.44 -23.59
N GLU A 54 16.02 -3.17 -23.74
CA GLU A 54 16.90 -2.66 -24.79
C GLU A 54 18.30 -2.28 -24.28
N SER A 55 18.62 -2.51 -23.00
CA SER A 55 19.95 -2.22 -22.42
C SER A 55 21.00 -3.26 -22.87
N CYS A 56 22.29 -2.89 -22.80
CA CYS A 56 23.38 -3.78 -23.18
C CYS A 56 23.33 -5.12 -22.44
N CYS A 57 23.07 -5.11 -21.14
CA CYS A 57 22.96 -6.35 -20.35
C CYS A 57 21.78 -7.26 -20.74
N GLN A 58 20.82 -6.74 -21.49
CA GLN A 58 19.60 -7.47 -21.91
C GLN A 58 19.65 -7.96 -23.39
N GLN A 59 20.72 -7.62 -24.11
CA GLN A 59 20.88 -7.97 -25.54
C GLN A 59 21.79 -9.19 -25.75
N VAL A 60 22.18 -9.90 -24.68
CA VAL A 60 23.05 -11.07 -24.79
C VAL A 60 22.31 -12.18 -25.52
N GLU A 61 22.88 -12.63 -26.65
CA GLU A 61 22.38 -13.77 -27.42
C GLU A 61 22.30 -15.02 -26.51
N SER A 62 21.13 -15.59 -26.40
CA SER A 62 20.89 -16.85 -25.68
C SER A 62 21.46 -18.04 -26.45
N ASP A 63 22.78 -18.20 -26.46
CA ASP A 63 23.47 -19.39 -26.97
C ASP A 63 23.66 -20.43 -25.87
N GLY A 64 22.65 -20.72 -25.07
CA GLY A 64 22.68 -21.79 -24.10
C GLY A 64 21.49 -21.77 -23.13
N GLU A 65 20.91 -22.93 -22.92
CA GLU A 65 19.93 -23.19 -21.87
C GLU A 65 20.63 -23.04 -20.50
N ASP A 66 20.59 -21.84 -19.92
CA ASP A 66 21.05 -21.63 -18.56
C ASP A 66 19.87 -21.10 -17.72
N ASP A 67 19.35 -21.96 -16.83
CA ASP A 67 18.30 -21.61 -15.84
C ASP A 67 18.70 -20.39 -14.99
N GLY A 68 19.99 -20.06 -14.91
CA GLY A 68 20.51 -18.91 -14.18
C GLY A 68 20.17 -17.55 -14.81
N ASP A 69 19.96 -17.51 -16.13
CA ASP A 69 19.70 -16.25 -16.86
C ASP A 69 18.28 -15.70 -16.58
N ILE A 70 17.32 -16.59 -16.25
CA ILE A 70 15.94 -16.20 -15.88
C ILE A 70 15.91 -15.53 -14.51
N ASP A 71 16.64 -16.09 -13.52
CA ASP A 71 16.73 -15.52 -12.17
C ASP A 71 17.36 -14.11 -12.19
N HIS A 72 18.38 -13.90 -13.03
CA HIS A 72 19.03 -12.59 -13.16
C HIS A 72 18.13 -11.55 -13.83
N ASP A 73 17.26 -11.93 -14.76
CA ASP A 73 16.28 -11.03 -15.37
C ASP A 73 15.20 -10.61 -14.37
N GLU A 74 14.71 -11.51 -13.53
CA GLU A 74 13.74 -11.21 -12.46
C GLU A 74 14.34 -10.19 -11.47
N VAL A 75 15.54 -10.44 -10.95
CA VAL A 75 16.25 -9.53 -10.03
C VAL A 75 16.49 -8.14 -10.67
N LEU A 76 16.88 -8.11 -11.94
CA LEU A 76 17.06 -6.85 -12.67
C LEU A 76 15.73 -6.09 -12.80
N MET A 77 14.65 -6.75 -13.18
CA MET A 77 13.37 -6.09 -13.39
C MET A 77 12.74 -5.61 -12.08
N ASP A 78 12.91 -6.34 -10.98
CA ASP A 78 12.54 -5.89 -9.65
C ASP A 78 13.29 -4.61 -9.27
N ALA A 79 14.61 -4.58 -9.44
CA ALA A 79 15.43 -3.40 -9.15
C ALA A 79 15.08 -2.20 -10.04
N VAL A 80 14.76 -2.42 -11.32
CA VAL A 80 14.33 -1.36 -12.26
C VAL A 80 12.96 -0.83 -11.88
N SER A 81 12.03 -1.70 -11.52
CA SER A 81 10.68 -1.32 -11.14
C SER A 81 10.65 -0.50 -9.85
N ASP A 82 11.57 -0.77 -8.92
CA ASP A 82 11.72 -0.07 -7.62
C ASP A 82 12.18 1.40 -7.78
N LEU A 83 12.75 1.77 -8.91
CA LEU A 83 13.05 3.17 -9.23
C LEU A 83 11.79 4.03 -9.37
N LEU A 84 10.67 3.46 -9.87
CA LEU A 84 9.45 4.21 -10.13
C LEU A 84 8.81 4.72 -8.82
N PRO A 85 8.59 3.87 -7.79
CA PRO A 85 8.15 4.34 -6.48
C PRO A 85 9.12 5.32 -5.82
N ALA A 86 10.44 5.09 -5.95
CA ALA A 86 11.42 5.99 -5.40
C ALA A 86 11.29 7.40 -6.01
N PHE A 87 11.16 7.50 -7.34
CA PHE A 87 10.90 8.77 -8.01
C PHE A 87 9.54 9.36 -7.63
N ALA A 88 8.47 8.56 -7.63
CA ALA A 88 7.13 9.01 -7.27
C ALA A 88 7.09 9.60 -5.86
N LYS A 89 7.76 8.95 -4.90
CA LYS A 89 7.81 9.38 -3.50
C LYS A 89 8.44 10.77 -3.32
N VAL A 90 9.55 11.04 -4.03
CA VAL A 90 10.28 12.31 -3.86
C VAL A 90 9.79 13.43 -4.78
N MET A 91 9.13 13.10 -5.89
CA MET A 91 8.62 14.06 -6.87
C MET A 91 7.14 14.39 -6.67
N GLY A 92 6.38 13.50 -6.03
CA GLY A 92 4.94 13.66 -5.91
C GLY A 92 4.26 13.80 -7.29
N SER A 93 3.38 14.78 -7.43
CA SER A 93 2.65 15.05 -8.68
C SER A 93 3.54 15.41 -9.88
N TYR A 94 4.75 15.89 -9.65
CA TYR A 94 5.70 16.19 -10.73
C TYR A 94 6.24 14.94 -11.43
N PHE A 95 5.99 13.75 -10.90
CA PHE A 95 6.37 12.49 -11.53
C PHE A 95 5.49 12.13 -12.74
N ASP A 96 4.28 12.67 -12.86
CA ASP A 96 3.30 12.31 -13.90
C ASP A 96 3.84 12.33 -15.34
N PRO A 97 4.55 13.36 -15.82
CA PRO A 97 5.11 13.37 -17.18
C PRO A 97 6.13 12.25 -17.42
N ILE A 98 6.85 11.84 -16.39
CA ILE A 98 7.82 10.74 -16.47
C ILE A 98 7.06 9.40 -16.44
N PHE A 99 6.11 9.25 -15.54
CA PHE A 99 5.31 8.04 -15.44
C PHE A 99 4.53 7.77 -16.73
N THR A 100 4.03 8.81 -17.40
CA THR A 100 3.40 8.68 -18.72
C THR A 100 4.31 7.98 -19.75
N LYS A 101 5.62 8.28 -19.73
CA LYS A 101 6.58 7.62 -20.64
C LYS A 101 6.84 6.16 -20.27
N LEU A 102 6.86 5.85 -18.99
CA LEU A 102 7.25 4.53 -18.46
C LEU A 102 6.07 3.56 -18.40
N PHE A 103 4.85 4.07 -18.22
CA PHE A 103 3.64 3.33 -17.89
C PHE A 103 3.34 2.16 -18.84
N ASP A 104 3.30 2.44 -20.15
CA ASP A 104 2.94 1.40 -21.12
C ASP A 104 4.01 0.30 -21.21
N SER A 105 5.29 0.62 -20.94
CA SER A 105 6.37 -0.36 -20.89
C SER A 105 6.30 -1.21 -19.61
N LEU A 106 6.02 -0.61 -18.45
CA LEU A 106 5.76 -1.33 -17.21
C LEU A 106 4.56 -2.28 -17.37
N MET A 107 3.45 -1.81 -17.93
CA MET A 107 2.22 -2.59 -18.10
C MET A 107 2.34 -3.79 -19.05
N LYS A 108 3.40 -3.89 -19.85
CA LYS A 108 3.67 -5.08 -20.66
C LYS A 108 3.98 -6.30 -19.82
N PHE A 109 4.71 -6.11 -18.72
CA PHE A 109 5.09 -7.18 -17.81
C PHE A 109 3.89 -7.86 -17.10
N ALA A 110 2.76 -7.16 -17.00
CA ALA A 110 1.53 -7.76 -16.47
C ALA A 110 0.78 -8.66 -17.48
N LYS A 111 1.28 -8.81 -18.73
CA LYS A 111 0.61 -9.53 -19.82
C LYS A 111 1.40 -10.78 -20.20
N SER A 112 0.69 -11.81 -20.70
CA SER A 112 1.34 -12.95 -21.35
C SER A 112 2.19 -12.45 -22.56
N PRO A 113 3.41 -12.99 -22.80
CA PRO A 113 3.94 -14.25 -22.25
C PRO A 113 4.79 -14.09 -20.96
N HIS A 114 4.80 -12.92 -20.33
CA HIS A 114 5.61 -12.70 -19.12
C HIS A 114 5.24 -13.65 -17.97
N PRO A 115 6.19 -14.07 -17.12
CA PRO A 115 5.96 -14.95 -16.01
C PRO A 115 5.05 -14.30 -14.94
N PRO A 116 4.39 -15.10 -14.07
CA PRO A 116 3.49 -14.56 -13.03
C PRO A 116 4.17 -13.58 -12.06
N GLN A 117 5.47 -13.75 -11.79
CA GLN A 117 6.27 -12.88 -10.92
C GLN A 117 6.30 -11.44 -11.42
N ASP A 118 6.45 -11.25 -12.74
CA ASP A 118 6.44 -9.92 -13.36
C ASP A 118 5.12 -9.18 -13.08
N LYS A 119 4.00 -9.90 -13.07
CA LYS A 119 2.71 -9.31 -12.72
C LYS A 119 2.66 -8.88 -11.26
N THR A 120 3.23 -9.68 -10.35
CA THR A 120 3.36 -9.34 -8.93
C THR A 120 4.15 -8.05 -8.76
N MET A 121 5.31 -7.95 -9.42
CA MET A 121 6.14 -6.75 -9.47
C MET A 121 5.35 -5.54 -9.98
N VAL A 122 4.64 -5.66 -11.12
CA VAL A 122 3.85 -4.55 -11.67
C VAL A 122 2.80 -4.05 -10.69
N VAL A 123 2.05 -4.95 -10.05
CA VAL A 123 1.00 -4.55 -9.10
C VAL A 123 1.57 -3.85 -7.88
N ALA A 124 2.69 -4.35 -7.32
CA ALA A 124 3.40 -3.69 -6.23
C ALA A 124 3.89 -2.29 -6.63
N THR A 125 4.57 -2.18 -7.77
CA THR A 125 5.06 -0.90 -8.31
C THR A 125 3.93 0.11 -8.49
N LEU A 126 2.79 -0.30 -9.07
CA LEU A 126 1.64 0.57 -9.28
C LEU A 126 1.03 1.07 -7.97
N ALA A 127 1.00 0.24 -6.94
CA ALA A 127 0.48 0.60 -5.62
C ALA A 127 1.32 1.71 -4.98
N GLU A 128 2.64 1.54 -4.95
CA GLU A 128 3.56 2.51 -4.38
C GLU A 128 3.66 3.80 -5.23
N VAL A 129 3.62 3.68 -6.56
CA VAL A 129 3.54 4.85 -7.45
C VAL A 129 2.25 5.64 -7.20
N ALA A 130 1.11 4.96 -7.01
CA ALA A 130 -0.15 5.62 -6.69
C ALA A 130 -0.08 6.37 -5.36
N GLN A 131 0.58 5.77 -4.37
CA GLN A 131 0.82 6.41 -3.08
C GLN A 131 1.73 7.64 -3.22
N GLY A 132 2.84 7.52 -3.93
CA GLY A 132 3.85 8.57 -4.06
C GLY A 132 3.41 9.72 -4.97
N MET A 133 2.79 9.43 -6.10
CA MET A 133 2.38 10.42 -7.10
C MET A 133 1.13 11.21 -6.68
N GLY A 134 0.23 10.59 -5.91
CA GLY A 134 -1.01 11.21 -5.46
C GLY A 134 -2.04 11.41 -6.59
N ALA A 135 -2.73 12.55 -6.60
CA ALA A 135 -3.90 12.81 -7.46
C ALA A 135 -3.70 12.56 -8.98
N PRO A 136 -2.54 12.78 -9.61
CA PRO A 136 -2.34 12.48 -11.03
C PRO A 136 -2.60 11.03 -11.42
N ILE A 137 -2.53 10.07 -10.45
CA ILE A 137 -2.85 8.65 -10.72
C ILE A 137 -4.27 8.47 -11.28
N SER A 138 -5.16 9.44 -11.07
CA SER A 138 -6.54 9.43 -11.60
C SER A 138 -6.61 9.21 -13.10
N ALA A 139 -5.60 9.66 -13.86
CA ALA A 139 -5.53 9.46 -15.32
C ALA A 139 -5.27 8.00 -15.73
N TYR A 140 -4.79 7.16 -14.80
CA TYR A 140 -4.40 5.78 -15.07
C TYR A 140 -5.37 4.75 -14.47
N VAL A 141 -6.30 5.17 -13.64
CA VAL A 141 -7.24 4.29 -12.92
C VAL A 141 -7.91 3.29 -13.86
N ASP A 142 -8.41 3.74 -15.01
CA ASP A 142 -9.12 2.88 -15.96
C ASP A 142 -8.24 1.83 -16.62
N LYS A 143 -6.95 2.07 -16.70
CA LYS A 143 -5.99 1.12 -17.24
C LYS A 143 -5.47 0.13 -16.19
N ILE A 144 -5.40 0.56 -14.94
CA ILE A 144 -4.84 -0.20 -13.82
C ILE A 144 -5.91 -1.07 -13.15
N MET A 145 -7.10 -0.53 -12.92
CA MET A 145 -8.14 -1.16 -12.12
C MET A 145 -8.54 -2.57 -12.60
N PRO A 146 -8.70 -2.85 -13.92
CA PRO A 146 -9.04 -4.21 -14.39
C PRO A 146 -8.00 -5.26 -14.02
N LEU A 147 -6.71 -4.90 -14.00
CA LEU A 147 -5.64 -5.79 -13.57
C LEU A 147 -5.74 -6.05 -12.06
N VAL A 148 -5.81 -4.98 -11.27
CA VAL A 148 -5.74 -5.07 -9.81
C VAL A 148 -6.97 -5.77 -9.23
N LEU A 149 -8.17 -5.52 -9.76
CA LEU A 149 -9.39 -6.22 -9.37
C LEU A 149 -9.31 -7.74 -9.62
N LYS A 150 -8.64 -8.15 -10.69
CA LYS A 150 -8.39 -9.57 -10.96
C LYS A 150 -7.46 -10.17 -9.92
N GLU A 151 -6.41 -9.46 -9.53
CA GLU A 151 -5.41 -9.94 -8.57
C GLU A 151 -5.93 -9.99 -7.12
N LEU A 152 -7.02 -9.29 -6.77
CA LEU A 152 -7.74 -9.52 -5.49
C LEU A 152 -8.26 -10.95 -5.34
N ALA A 153 -8.38 -11.70 -6.44
CA ALA A 153 -8.82 -13.10 -6.45
C ALA A 153 -7.68 -14.08 -6.83
N SER A 154 -6.44 -13.63 -6.80
CA SER A 154 -5.28 -14.46 -7.10
C SER A 154 -5.13 -15.64 -6.12
N SER A 155 -4.59 -16.77 -6.59
CA SER A 155 -4.16 -17.87 -5.71
C SER A 155 -3.04 -17.44 -4.76
N GLU A 156 -2.16 -16.57 -5.24
CA GLU A 156 -0.98 -16.10 -4.51
C GLU A 156 -1.33 -15.01 -3.50
N ALA A 157 -1.01 -15.23 -2.22
CA ALA A 157 -1.28 -14.27 -1.14
C ALA A 157 -0.60 -12.92 -1.37
N THR A 158 0.66 -12.91 -1.86
CA THR A 158 1.39 -11.69 -2.19
C THR A 158 0.64 -10.84 -3.20
N ASN A 159 0.04 -11.46 -4.24
CA ASN A 159 -0.74 -10.73 -5.23
C ASN A 159 -2.02 -10.15 -4.63
N ARG A 160 -2.72 -10.92 -3.79
CA ARG A 160 -3.93 -10.42 -3.11
C ARG A 160 -3.60 -9.25 -2.18
N ARG A 161 -2.49 -9.34 -1.43
CA ARG A 161 -2.01 -8.27 -0.55
C ARG A 161 -1.68 -7.00 -1.34
N ASN A 162 -0.83 -7.11 -2.36
CA ASN A 162 -0.44 -5.98 -3.21
C ASN A 162 -1.65 -5.36 -3.91
N ALA A 163 -2.60 -6.18 -4.37
CA ALA A 163 -3.83 -5.70 -5.00
C ALA A 163 -4.73 -4.96 -4.00
N ALA A 164 -4.86 -5.46 -2.76
CA ALA A 164 -5.63 -4.78 -1.72
C ALA A 164 -5.03 -3.41 -1.38
N PHE A 165 -3.70 -3.33 -1.21
CA PHE A 165 -3.01 -2.06 -1.02
C PHE A 165 -3.21 -1.12 -2.22
N CYS A 166 -3.04 -1.63 -3.45
CA CYS A 166 -3.18 -0.86 -4.68
C CYS A 166 -4.60 -0.27 -4.83
N VAL A 167 -5.67 -1.05 -4.64
CA VAL A 167 -7.03 -0.50 -4.72
C VAL A 167 -7.29 0.55 -3.66
N GLY A 168 -6.71 0.40 -2.47
CA GLY A 168 -6.78 1.39 -1.39
C GLY A 168 -6.17 2.73 -1.81
N GLU A 169 -4.95 2.72 -2.34
CA GLU A 169 -4.28 3.93 -2.82
C GLU A 169 -4.96 4.53 -4.07
N MET A 170 -5.48 3.67 -4.97
CA MET A 170 -6.29 4.14 -6.09
C MET A 170 -7.58 4.83 -5.64
N CYS A 171 -8.26 4.32 -4.61
CA CYS A 171 -9.45 4.96 -4.06
C CYS A 171 -9.12 6.29 -3.37
N LYS A 172 -8.00 6.35 -2.66
CA LYS A 172 -7.54 7.55 -1.97
C LYS A 172 -7.17 8.67 -2.95
N ASN A 173 -6.48 8.36 -4.03
CA ASN A 173 -5.85 9.33 -4.92
C ASN A 173 -6.55 9.47 -6.28
N GLY A 174 -7.35 8.47 -6.71
CA GLY A 174 -7.95 8.40 -8.04
C GLY A 174 -9.21 9.25 -8.25
N GLY A 175 -9.72 9.90 -7.20
CA GLY A 175 -10.86 10.82 -7.29
C GLY A 175 -12.10 10.17 -7.94
N ALA A 176 -12.79 10.92 -8.81
CA ALA A 176 -14.01 10.45 -9.49
C ALA A 176 -13.78 9.21 -10.37
N ALA A 177 -12.58 9.03 -10.92
CA ALA A 177 -12.25 7.87 -11.76
C ALA A 177 -12.29 6.56 -10.96
N ALA A 178 -11.94 6.57 -9.67
CA ALA A 178 -11.99 5.40 -8.81
C ALA A 178 -13.42 5.06 -8.33
N LEU A 179 -14.28 6.07 -8.17
CA LEU A 179 -15.64 5.87 -7.62
C LEU A 179 -16.47 4.86 -8.37
N LYS A 180 -16.36 4.80 -9.69
CA LYS A 180 -17.13 3.86 -10.50
C LYS A 180 -16.79 2.39 -10.26
N TYR A 181 -15.62 2.12 -9.66
CA TYR A 181 -15.16 0.78 -9.31
C TYR A 181 -15.47 0.38 -7.86
N TYR A 182 -16.03 1.28 -7.03
CA TYR A 182 -16.26 1.01 -5.60
C TYR A 182 -17.06 -0.26 -5.34
N GLY A 183 -18.07 -0.54 -6.16
CA GLY A 183 -18.87 -1.78 -6.04
C GLY A 183 -18.03 -3.04 -6.24
N ASP A 184 -17.22 -3.08 -7.30
CA ASP A 184 -16.36 -4.22 -7.61
C ASP A 184 -15.23 -4.35 -6.59
N ILE A 185 -14.64 -3.23 -6.14
CA ILE A 185 -13.62 -3.20 -5.10
C ILE A 185 -14.17 -3.77 -3.78
N LEU A 186 -15.32 -3.29 -3.31
CA LEU A 186 -15.93 -3.78 -2.07
C LEU A 186 -16.27 -5.27 -2.16
N HIS A 187 -16.74 -5.74 -3.32
CA HIS A 187 -16.97 -7.16 -3.55
C HIS A 187 -15.68 -7.99 -3.49
N GLY A 188 -14.61 -7.50 -4.11
CA GLY A 188 -13.28 -8.14 -4.07
C GLY A 188 -12.72 -8.18 -2.65
N LEU A 189 -12.68 -7.04 -1.96
CA LEU A 189 -12.16 -6.92 -0.60
C LEU A 189 -12.94 -7.74 0.42
N HIS A 190 -14.29 -7.82 0.29
CA HIS A 190 -15.09 -8.63 1.20
C HIS A 190 -14.64 -10.09 1.28
N ARG A 191 -14.17 -10.65 0.16
CA ARG A 191 -13.67 -12.03 0.10
C ARG A 191 -12.38 -12.23 0.91
N LEU A 192 -11.57 -11.16 1.05
CA LEU A 192 -10.32 -11.19 1.80
C LEU A 192 -10.53 -11.15 3.32
N PHE A 193 -11.74 -10.84 3.79
CA PHE A 193 -12.12 -10.94 5.20
C PHE A 193 -12.76 -12.28 5.57
N ALA A 194 -12.94 -13.19 4.62
CA ALA A 194 -13.51 -14.50 4.89
C ALA A 194 -12.59 -15.35 5.79
N ASP A 195 -13.18 -16.26 6.57
CA ASP A 195 -12.41 -17.18 7.41
C ASP A 195 -11.52 -18.14 6.58
N SER A 196 -11.80 -18.26 5.28
CA SER A 196 -11.00 -19.04 4.32
C SER A 196 -9.72 -18.32 3.84
N GLU A 197 -9.55 -17.02 4.12
CA GLU A 197 -8.29 -16.33 3.83
C GLU A 197 -7.25 -16.73 4.89
N PRO A 198 -6.18 -17.44 4.52
CA PRO A 198 -5.21 -17.93 5.50
C PRO A 198 -4.17 -16.88 5.90
N ASP A 199 -4.01 -15.82 5.11
CA ASP A 199 -2.93 -14.83 5.25
C ASP A 199 -3.46 -13.57 5.96
N ASP A 200 -2.93 -13.29 7.15
CA ASP A 200 -3.34 -12.14 7.94
C ASP A 200 -2.86 -10.81 7.33
N ALA A 201 -1.70 -10.77 6.62
CA ALA A 201 -1.24 -9.57 5.94
C ALA A 201 -2.17 -9.17 4.77
N VAL A 202 -2.77 -10.14 4.08
CA VAL A 202 -3.81 -9.88 3.08
C VAL A 202 -5.02 -9.20 3.72
N ARG A 203 -5.44 -9.69 4.88
CA ARG A 203 -6.59 -9.15 5.63
C ARG A 203 -6.31 -7.74 6.13
N ASP A 204 -5.09 -7.49 6.62
CA ASP A 204 -4.65 -6.18 7.11
C ASP A 204 -4.62 -5.14 5.98
N ASN A 205 -4.11 -5.49 4.80
CA ASN A 205 -4.15 -4.61 3.62
C ASN A 205 -5.57 -4.36 3.11
N ALA A 206 -6.45 -5.37 3.19
CA ALA A 206 -7.87 -5.17 2.89
C ALA A 206 -8.52 -4.18 3.88
N ALA A 207 -8.16 -4.24 5.17
CA ALA A 207 -8.61 -3.27 6.16
C ALA A 207 -8.08 -1.86 5.85
N GLY A 208 -6.81 -1.72 5.47
CA GLY A 208 -6.22 -0.47 5.00
C GLY A 208 -6.94 0.13 3.81
N ALA A 209 -7.29 -0.71 2.82
CA ALA A 209 -8.07 -0.28 1.65
C ALA A 209 -9.45 0.25 2.05
N ILE A 210 -10.18 -0.48 2.88
CA ILE A 210 -11.50 -0.05 3.41
C ILE A 210 -11.37 1.27 4.18
N ALA A 211 -10.35 1.42 5.02
CA ALA A 211 -10.11 2.64 5.77
C ALA A 211 -9.90 3.85 4.84
N ARG A 212 -9.06 3.71 3.81
CA ARG A 212 -8.84 4.77 2.80
C ARG A 212 -10.13 5.15 2.06
N MET A 213 -10.93 4.16 1.67
CA MET A 213 -12.22 4.39 1.00
C MET A 213 -13.19 5.16 1.90
N ILE A 214 -13.32 4.76 3.18
CA ILE A 214 -14.19 5.43 4.16
C ILE A 214 -13.72 6.88 4.38
N MET A 215 -12.42 7.11 4.51
CA MET A 215 -11.88 8.45 4.79
C MET A 215 -12.08 9.43 3.63
N VAL A 216 -12.15 8.94 2.39
CA VAL A 216 -12.29 9.81 1.20
C VAL A 216 -13.75 9.99 0.79
N GLN A 217 -14.55 8.90 0.79
CA GLN A 217 -15.92 8.91 0.25
C GLN A 217 -16.86 8.04 1.09
N PRO A 218 -17.07 8.36 2.38
CA PRO A 218 -17.92 7.54 3.27
C PRO A 218 -19.36 7.38 2.76
N GLN A 219 -19.89 8.40 2.07
CA GLN A 219 -21.24 8.39 1.52
C GLN A 219 -21.43 7.41 0.34
N SER A 220 -20.35 6.96 -0.27
CA SER A 220 -20.38 5.99 -1.38
C SER A 220 -20.23 4.54 -0.91
N ILE A 221 -20.20 4.31 0.41
CA ILE A 221 -19.96 3.01 1.02
C ILE A 221 -21.15 2.62 1.89
N PRO A 222 -21.68 1.38 1.77
CA PRO A 222 -22.75 0.89 2.63
C PRO A 222 -22.18 0.56 4.03
N LEU A 223 -21.90 1.60 4.84
CA LEU A 223 -21.20 1.50 6.13
C LEU A 223 -21.89 0.53 7.10
N ASN A 224 -23.23 0.39 7.04
CA ASN A 224 -23.97 -0.57 7.86
C ASN A 224 -23.60 -2.03 7.58
N GLN A 225 -23.09 -2.35 6.38
CA GLN A 225 -22.64 -3.68 6.00
C GLN A 225 -21.11 -3.83 6.14
N VAL A 226 -20.37 -2.77 5.82
CA VAL A 226 -18.90 -2.79 5.79
C VAL A 226 -18.30 -2.74 7.19
N LEU A 227 -18.79 -1.85 8.07
CA LEU A 227 -18.17 -1.64 9.40
C LEU A 227 -18.15 -2.90 10.27
N PRO A 228 -19.22 -3.74 10.36
CA PRO A 228 -19.15 -4.95 11.18
C PRO A 228 -18.05 -5.91 10.75
N VAL A 229 -17.82 -6.07 9.45
CA VAL A 229 -16.76 -6.93 8.89
C VAL A 229 -15.39 -6.31 9.13
N PHE A 230 -15.24 -5.01 8.86
CA PHE A 230 -14.01 -4.26 9.06
C PHE A 230 -13.55 -4.26 10.54
N ILE A 231 -14.46 -3.97 11.48
CA ILE A 231 -14.13 -3.95 12.92
C ILE A 231 -13.80 -5.34 13.45
N LYS A 232 -14.48 -6.40 12.96
CA LYS A 232 -14.18 -7.79 13.34
C LYS A 232 -12.76 -8.23 12.94
N ALA A 233 -12.19 -7.62 11.90
CA ALA A 233 -10.82 -7.92 11.46
C ALA A 233 -9.73 -7.29 12.34
N LEU A 234 -10.09 -6.40 13.26
CA LEU A 234 -9.14 -5.73 14.15
C LEU A 234 -8.89 -6.54 15.44
N PRO A 235 -7.70 -6.41 16.05
CA PRO A 235 -6.56 -5.59 15.62
C PRO A 235 -5.82 -6.20 14.42
N LEU A 236 -5.03 -5.37 13.73
CA LEU A 236 -4.11 -5.83 12.68
C LEU A 236 -3.08 -6.79 13.27
N LYS A 237 -2.60 -7.74 12.47
CA LYS A 237 -1.78 -8.86 12.96
C LYS A 237 -0.36 -8.91 12.39
N GLU A 238 -0.22 -8.62 11.10
CA GLU A 238 1.04 -8.79 10.36
C GLU A 238 1.53 -7.49 9.73
N ASP A 239 0.65 -6.73 9.06
CA ASP A 239 1.03 -5.51 8.34
C ASP A 239 0.71 -4.25 9.14
N HIS A 240 1.62 -3.92 10.06
CA HIS A 240 1.48 -2.75 10.93
C HIS A 240 1.75 -1.40 10.22
N GLU A 241 2.19 -1.40 8.95
CA GLU A 241 2.27 -0.17 8.16
C GLU A 241 0.88 0.41 7.87
N GLU A 242 -0.14 -0.45 7.85
CA GLU A 242 -1.54 -0.05 7.70
C GLU A 242 -2.17 0.50 9.01
N SER A 243 -1.52 0.33 10.16
CA SER A 243 -2.08 0.68 11.47
C SER A 243 -2.54 2.12 11.56
N MET A 244 -1.70 3.07 11.12
CA MET A 244 -2.05 4.49 11.24
C MET A 244 -3.30 4.85 10.43
N VAL A 245 -3.44 4.36 9.21
CA VAL A 245 -4.62 4.68 8.38
C VAL A 245 -5.88 3.99 8.90
N VAL A 246 -5.76 2.73 9.32
CA VAL A 246 -6.86 1.93 9.84
C VAL A 246 -7.41 2.52 11.13
N TYR A 247 -6.55 2.73 12.13
CA TYR A 247 -6.98 3.24 13.43
C TYR A 247 -7.40 4.71 13.38
N SER A 248 -6.79 5.54 12.53
CA SER A 248 -7.26 6.91 12.30
C SER A 248 -8.66 6.94 11.71
N CYS A 249 -8.97 6.06 10.77
CA CYS A 249 -10.31 5.93 10.20
C CYS A 249 -11.36 5.60 11.29
N VAL A 250 -11.08 4.58 12.11
CA VAL A 250 -12.00 4.18 13.21
C VAL A 250 -12.14 5.31 14.22
N CYS A 251 -11.03 5.95 14.62
CA CYS A 251 -11.06 7.10 15.53
C CYS A 251 -11.90 8.26 14.99
N ASN A 252 -11.77 8.59 13.71
CA ASN A 252 -12.56 9.66 13.09
C ASN A 252 -14.07 9.36 13.11
N LEU A 253 -14.46 8.11 12.87
CA LEU A 253 -15.87 7.69 12.98
C LEU A 253 -16.38 7.79 14.42
N LEU A 254 -15.56 7.43 15.41
CA LEU A 254 -15.91 7.54 16.84
C LEU A 254 -16.01 9.01 17.28
N LEU A 255 -15.02 9.84 16.94
CA LEU A 255 -14.98 11.26 17.30
C LEU A 255 -16.12 12.07 16.68
N SER A 256 -16.55 11.68 15.48
CA SER A 256 -17.73 12.26 14.82
C SER A 256 -19.05 11.67 15.32
N SER A 257 -19.03 10.71 16.26
CA SER A 257 -20.20 9.97 16.73
C SER A 257 -21.05 9.40 15.59
N HIS A 258 -20.38 8.85 14.57
CA HIS A 258 -21.07 8.34 13.38
C HIS A 258 -22.07 7.22 13.77
N PRO A 259 -23.36 7.29 13.36
CA PRO A 259 -24.39 6.38 13.86
C PRO A 259 -24.07 4.89 13.65
N GLN A 260 -23.37 4.56 12.57
CA GLN A 260 -23.06 3.16 12.21
C GLN A 260 -21.91 2.55 13.03
N ILE A 261 -21.04 3.35 13.67
CA ILE A 261 -19.95 2.84 14.52
C ILE A 261 -20.40 2.64 15.97
N LEU A 262 -21.41 3.38 16.44
CA LEU A 262 -21.84 3.36 17.83
C LEU A 262 -22.23 1.97 18.36
N PRO A 263 -22.97 1.13 17.59
CA PRO A 263 -23.26 -0.24 18.01
C PRO A 263 -22.03 -1.15 18.15
N LEU A 264 -20.92 -0.80 17.49
CA LEU A 264 -19.67 -1.57 17.44
C LEU A 264 -18.63 -1.09 18.46
N VAL A 265 -18.97 -0.09 19.27
CA VAL A 265 -18.04 0.47 20.28
C VAL A 265 -17.43 -0.59 21.21
N PRO A 266 -18.16 -1.60 21.71
CA PRO A 266 -17.57 -2.65 22.55
C PRO A 266 -16.44 -3.40 21.82
N ASP A 267 -16.63 -3.77 20.55
CA ASP A 267 -15.64 -4.49 19.76
C ASP A 267 -14.44 -3.60 19.44
N VAL A 268 -14.68 -2.32 19.10
CA VAL A 268 -13.62 -1.33 18.87
C VAL A 268 -12.76 -1.13 20.10
N ILE A 269 -13.37 -0.98 21.28
CA ILE A 269 -12.63 -0.80 22.55
C ILE A 269 -11.80 -2.03 22.87
N ASN A 270 -12.33 -3.23 22.62
CA ASN A 270 -11.57 -4.46 22.82
C ASN A 270 -10.35 -4.54 21.87
N ALA A 271 -10.53 -4.18 20.59
CA ALA A 271 -9.41 -4.10 19.64
C ALA A 271 -8.38 -3.04 20.06
N PHE A 272 -8.80 -1.84 20.43
CA PHE A 272 -7.92 -0.76 20.89
C PHE A 272 -7.14 -1.13 22.16
N ALA A 273 -7.77 -1.87 23.07
CA ALA A 273 -7.13 -2.38 24.27
C ALA A 273 -6.00 -3.37 23.95
N GLN A 274 -6.13 -4.14 22.88
CA GLN A 274 -5.05 -5.02 22.38
C GLN A 274 -3.94 -4.21 21.69
N VAL A 275 -4.29 -3.19 20.90
CA VAL A 275 -3.35 -2.29 20.24
C VAL A 275 -2.39 -1.62 21.24
N VAL A 276 -2.89 -1.08 22.34
CA VAL A 276 -2.06 -0.35 23.30
C VAL A 276 -1.05 -1.21 24.04
N VAL A 277 -1.27 -2.53 24.12
CA VAL A 277 -0.32 -3.47 24.75
C VAL A 277 0.55 -4.21 23.72
N SER A 278 0.26 -4.10 22.43
CA SER A 278 1.01 -4.75 21.36
C SER A 278 2.46 -4.21 21.31
N PRO A 279 3.48 -5.06 21.26
CA PRO A 279 4.86 -4.61 21.04
C PRO A 279 5.11 -4.14 19.59
N ASN A 280 4.27 -4.55 18.65
CA ASN A 280 4.45 -4.28 17.22
C ASN A 280 3.87 -2.92 16.81
N GLU A 281 3.02 -2.32 17.64
CA GLU A 281 2.41 -1.02 17.33
C GLU A 281 3.26 0.15 17.81
N SER A 282 3.28 1.23 17.02
CA SER A 282 4.01 2.45 17.38
C SER A 282 3.33 3.20 18.55
N ASP A 283 4.12 3.95 19.32
CA ASP A 283 3.59 4.81 20.38
C ASP A 283 2.62 5.88 19.84
N GLU A 284 2.80 6.28 18.58
CA GLU A 284 1.91 7.24 17.91
C GLU A 284 0.51 6.64 17.72
N VAL A 285 0.43 5.42 17.16
CA VAL A 285 -0.84 4.68 16.99
C VAL A 285 -1.51 4.45 18.35
N LYS A 286 -0.76 3.98 19.35
CA LYS A 286 -1.28 3.78 20.73
C LYS A 286 -1.85 5.06 21.33
N THR A 287 -1.20 6.18 21.08
CA THR A 287 -1.66 7.49 21.55
C THR A 287 -2.96 7.93 20.89
N VAL A 288 -3.06 7.72 19.55
CA VAL A 288 -4.28 8.07 18.78
C VAL A 288 -5.48 7.29 19.30
N VAL A 289 -5.36 5.96 19.43
CA VAL A 289 -6.48 5.12 19.90
C VAL A 289 -6.85 5.41 21.36
N ALA A 290 -5.88 5.63 22.24
CA ALA A 290 -6.13 5.94 23.64
C ALA A 290 -6.85 7.29 23.83
N LYS A 291 -6.49 8.31 23.05
CA LYS A 291 -7.19 9.61 23.03
C LYS A 291 -8.62 9.49 22.54
N ALA A 292 -8.89 8.65 21.54
CA ALA A 292 -10.26 8.39 21.09
C ALA A 292 -11.10 7.72 22.18
N VAL A 293 -10.54 6.75 22.91
CA VAL A 293 -11.21 6.13 24.07
C VAL A 293 -11.50 7.15 25.16
N SER A 294 -10.53 8.02 25.49
CA SER A 294 -10.74 9.09 26.48
C SER A 294 -11.85 10.05 26.08
N HIS A 295 -11.93 10.39 24.79
CA HIS A 295 -13.04 11.20 24.29
C HIS A 295 -14.39 10.50 24.48
N LEU A 296 -14.50 9.22 24.12
CA LEU A 296 -15.74 8.45 24.34
C LEU A 296 -16.12 8.43 25.83
N ILE A 297 -15.17 8.26 26.74
CA ILE A 297 -15.42 8.31 28.18
C ILE A 297 -15.97 9.70 28.58
N SER A 298 -15.41 10.78 28.02
CA SER A 298 -15.86 12.13 28.34
C SER A 298 -17.28 12.43 27.82
N VAL A 299 -17.66 11.86 26.67
CA VAL A 299 -18.96 12.08 26.04
C VAL A 299 -20.04 11.16 26.61
N TYR A 300 -19.73 9.88 26.76
CA TYR A 300 -20.72 8.84 27.10
C TYR A 300 -20.65 8.40 28.58
N GLY A 301 -19.64 8.85 29.36
CA GLY A 301 -19.56 8.70 30.80
C GLY A 301 -19.86 7.29 31.32
N GLN A 302 -20.98 7.18 32.04
CA GLN A 302 -21.40 5.92 32.68
C GLN A 302 -21.67 4.78 31.70
N GLN A 303 -22.05 5.08 30.45
CA GLN A 303 -22.31 4.06 29.44
C GLN A 303 -21.05 3.29 29.01
N MET A 304 -19.87 3.91 29.20
CA MET A 304 -18.59 3.26 28.92
C MET A 304 -18.12 2.33 30.04
N GLN A 305 -18.62 2.48 31.27
CA GLN A 305 -18.17 1.71 32.45
C GLN A 305 -18.27 0.19 32.27
N PRO A 306 -19.39 -0.38 31.78
CA PRO A 306 -19.48 -1.83 31.58
C PRO A 306 -18.45 -2.35 30.59
N ILE A 307 -18.18 -1.58 29.50
CA ILE A 307 -17.24 -1.96 28.45
C ILE A 307 -15.79 -1.95 29.00
N LEU A 308 -15.42 -0.88 29.70
CA LEU A 308 -14.08 -0.73 30.28
C LEU A 308 -13.85 -1.75 31.42
N SER A 309 -14.87 -2.06 32.23
CA SER A 309 -14.76 -3.04 33.30
C SER A 309 -14.63 -4.48 32.82
N ALA A 310 -15.02 -4.75 31.58
CA ALA A 310 -14.86 -6.05 30.94
C ALA A 310 -13.42 -6.29 30.40
N LEU A 311 -12.62 -5.22 30.28
CA LEU A 311 -11.24 -5.33 29.81
C LEU A 311 -10.32 -5.97 30.86
N PRO A 312 -9.28 -6.74 30.44
CA PRO A 312 -8.21 -7.15 31.35
C PRO A 312 -7.57 -5.93 32.02
N PRO A 313 -7.24 -5.99 33.33
CA PRO A 313 -6.68 -4.85 34.08
C PRO A 313 -5.43 -4.23 33.43
N ALA A 314 -4.55 -5.05 32.82
CA ALA A 314 -3.36 -4.58 32.13
C ALA A 314 -3.70 -3.70 30.94
N HIS A 315 -4.72 -4.09 30.14
CA HIS A 315 -5.19 -3.35 28.98
C HIS A 315 -5.85 -2.01 29.37
N ALA A 316 -6.71 -2.03 30.39
CA ALA A 316 -7.34 -0.81 30.91
C ALA A 316 -6.31 0.20 31.43
N ASN A 317 -5.29 -0.27 32.18
CA ASN A 317 -4.21 0.57 32.65
C ASN A 317 -3.35 1.16 31.54
N ALA A 318 -3.05 0.36 30.51
CA ALA A 318 -2.30 0.82 29.33
C ALA A 318 -3.07 1.91 28.57
N LEU A 319 -4.37 1.71 28.31
CA LEU A 319 -5.22 2.73 27.69
C LEU A 319 -5.19 4.05 28.47
N ALA A 320 -5.35 4.01 29.80
CA ALA A 320 -5.30 5.19 30.64
C ALA A 320 -3.92 5.88 30.61
N SER A 321 -2.83 5.10 30.58
CA SER A 321 -1.47 5.63 30.51
C SER A 321 -1.21 6.39 29.21
N PHE A 322 -1.56 5.81 28.05
CA PHE A 322 -1.36 6.47 26.75
C PHE A 322 -2.29 7.68 26.56
N ALA A 323 -3.51 7.62 27.08
CA ALA A 323 -4.46 8.73 27.02
C ALA A 323 -3.98 10.00 27.76
N ASN A 324 -3.17 9.83 28.81
CA ASN A 324 -2.61 10.92 29.61
C ASN A 324 -1.26 11.44 29.10
N ARG A 325 -0.67 10.83 28.06
CA ARG A 325 0.54 11.36 27.42
C ARG A 325 0.20 12.65 26.67
N ARG A 326 0.99 13.71 26.92
CA ARG A 326 0.85 15.04 26.29
C ARG A 326 1.58 15.10 24.95
#